data_b1967cb4f67b55d649cf2a00f11ba6d9
#
_entry.id   b1967cb4f67b55d649cf2a00f11ba6d9
#
_cell.length_a   1.000
_cell.length_b   1.000
_cell.length_c   1.000
_cell.angle_alpha   90.00
_cell.angle_beta   90.00
_cell.angle_gamma   90.00
#
_symmetry.space_group_name_H-M   'P 1'
#
loop_
_entity.id
_entity.type
_entity.pdbx_description
1 polymer ?
#
loop_
_entity_poly.entity_id
_entity_poly.type
_entity_poly.pdbx_seq_one_letter_code
_entity_poly.pdbx_strand_id
1 'polypeptide(L)'
;LLEKYPKIPNVTDLPSLDELKLRSQPPDVIDRPNAEHWMGRLYLRKISPYVTRLALRLGFSANSVTGLMIFVGLLGVWCFSLQGPLAFLGILGVQLYLLLDCVDGEVARFNKTQSAKGIYLDRWGHYVVEVSIFVALGIRAWNQEQLKYVVLGLITALLASVAKVETDLVDSARLHSNLGKMPDSATAMNPKALASARNIFRYFPFHRLAHAAEASIAASIAITFDLIYSNLVGTKIIVMTFLIVLSLIMPLHLVSVLTSSRLTAEGGAP
;
A
#
# COMPACT_ATOMS: atom_id res chain seq x y z
N LEU A 1 -35.50 13.24 10.55
CA LEU A 1 -34.04 13.31 10.69
C LEU A 1 -33.38 11.99 11.13
N LEU A 2 -34.15 11.02 11.67
CA LEU A 2 -33.65 9.72 12.16
C LEU A 2 -33.64 8.60 11.09
N GLU A 3 -34.24 8.82 9.92
CA GLU A 3 -34.28 7.82 8.82
C GLU A 3 -32.99 7.72 7.99
N LYS A 4 -31.99 8.55 8.27
CA LYS A 4 -30.76 8.67 7.46
C LYS A 4 -29.64 7.72 7.88
N TYR A 5 -29.83 6.98 8.97
CA TYR A 5 -28.81 5.99 9.40
C TYR A 5 -29.29 4.58 9.08
N PRO A 6 -28.49 3.76 8.38
CA PRO A 6 -28.84 2.36 8.18
C PRO A 6 -29.04 1.71 9.54
N LYS A 7 -30.21 1.03 9.73
CA LYS A 7 -30.45 0.26 10.94
C LYS A 7 -29.31 -0.75 11.12
N ILE A 8 -28.74 -0.80 12.32
CA ILE A 8 -27.78 -1.84 12.68
C ILE A 8 -28.48 -3.19 12.47
N PRO A 9 -27.99 -4.06 11.57
CA PRO A 9 -28.65 -5.35 11.32
C PRO A 9 -28.66 -6.19 12.60
N ASN A 10 -29.77 -6.89 12.83
CA ASN A 10 -29.84 -7.86 13.91
C ASN A 10 -28.75 -8.93 13.68
N VAL A 11 -28.26 -9.56 14.74
CA VAL A 11 -27.21 -10.61 14.66
C VAL A 11 -27.63 -11.77 13.75
N THR A 12 -28.96 -11.99 13.62
CA THR A 12 -29.59 -12.98 12.74
C THR A 12 -29.52 -12.60 11.24
N ASP A 13 -29.33 -11.31 10.92
CA ASP A 13 -29.39 -10.78 9.56
C ASP A 13 -27.98 -10.60 8.95
N LEU A 14 -26.93 -10.97 9.70
CA LEU A 14 -25.56 -10.90 9.20
C LEU A 14 -25.28 -12.04 8.24
N PRO A 15 -24.57 -11.76 7.11
CA PRO A 15 -24.23 -12.79 6.15
C PRO A 15 -23.37 -13.88 6.79
N SER A 16 -23.48 -15.11 6.31
CA SER A 16 -22.51 -16.16 6.63
C SER A 16 -21.13 -15.76 6.11
N LEU A 17 -20.06 -16.33 6.68
CA LEU A 17 -18.70 -16.04 6.18
C LEU A 17 -18.52 -16.47 4.71
N ASP A 18 -19.16 -17.57 4.30
CA ASP A 18 -19.07 -18.05 2.92
C ASP A 18 -19.82 -17.14 1.96
N GLU A 19 -21.01 -16.67 2.33
CA GLU A 19 -21.75 -15.68 1.55
C GLU A 19 -20.97 -14.37 1.45
N LEU A 20 -20.37 -13.92 2.56
CA LEU A 20 -19.56 -12.71 2.57
C LEU A 20 -18.38 -12.85 1.61
N LYS A 21 -17.61 -13.94 1.70
CA LYS A 21 -16.47 -14.22 0.80
C LYS A 21 -16.92 -14.25 -0.66
N LEU A 22 -18.00 -14.96 -0.97
CA LEU A 22 -18.51 -15.08 -2.33
C LEU A 22 -18.84 -13.70 -2.95
N ARG A 23 -19.43 -12.79 -2.17
CA ARG A 23 -19.84 -11.47 -2.64
C ARG A 23 -18.72 -10.42 -2.61
N SER A 24 -17.82 -10.51 -1.64
CA SER A 24 -16.79 -9.46 -1.40
C SER A 24 -15.41 -9.80 -1.92
N GLN A 25 -15.12 -11.08 -2.13
CA GLN A 25 -13.85 -11.58 -2.65
C GLN A 25 -14.04 -12.43 -3.93
N PRO A 26 -14.65 -11.90 -5.00
CA PRO A 26 -14.83 -12.67 -6.22
C PRO A 26 -13.49 -12.94 -6.92
N PRO A 27 -13.34 -14.06 -7.67
CA PRO A 27 -12.07 -14.47 -8.29
C PRO A 27 -11.46 -13.41 -9.20
N ASP A 28 -12.29 -12.68 -9.94
CA ASP A 28 -11.87 -11.57 -10.81
C ASP A 28 -11.22 -10.40 -10.08
N VAL A 29 -11.39 -10.32 -8.75
CA VAL A 29 -10.74 -9.31 -7.90
C VAL A 29 -9.49 -9.87 -7.24
N ILE A 30 -9.54 -11.12 -6.72
CA ILE A 30 -8.45 -11.69 -5.90
C ILE A 30 -7.36 -12.32 -6.75
N ASP A 31 -7.74 -12.98 -7.85
CA ASP A 31 -6.81 -13.79 -8.66
C ASP A 31 -6.08 -12.96 -9.74
N ARG A 32 -6.25 -11.65 -9.74
CA ARG A 32 -5.52 -10.77 -10.67
C ARG A 32 -4.01 -10.88 -10.44
N PRO A 33 -3.20 -11.19 -11.45
CA PRO A 33 -1.78 -11.54 -11.30
C PRO A 33 -0.92 -10.48 -10.60
N ASN A 34 -1.25 -9.19 -10.80
CA ASN A 34 -0.44 -8.06 -10.33
C ASN A 34 -1.16 -7.16 -9.32
N ALA A 35 -2.43 -7.42 -9.03
CA ALA A 35 -3.24 -6.53 -8.20
C ALA A 35 -3.21 -6.91 -6.71
N GLU A 36 -2.90 -8.17 -6.38
CA GLU A 36 -2.91 -8.63 -5.00
C GLU A 36 -1.50 -8.74 -4.43
N HIS A 37 -1.28 -8.07 -3.33
CA HIS A 37 -0.03 -8.17 -2.59
C HIS A 37 0.16 -9.58 -2.01
N TRP A 38 1.40 -10.07 -1.90
CA TRP A 38 1.67 -11.42 -1.37
C TRP A 38 1.15 -11.64 0.06
N MET A 39 1.16 -10.61 0.91
CA MET A 39 0.56 -10.65 2.25
C MET A 39 -0.96 -10.82 2.18
N GLY A 40 -1.61 -10.21 1.18
CA GLY A 40 -3.02 -10.42 0.90
C GLY A 40 -3.32 -11.91 0.73
N ARG A 41 -2.60 -12.56 -0.17
CA ARG A 41 -2.76 -14.00 -0.44
C ARG A 41 -2.37 -14.88 0.76
N LEU A 42 -1.34 -14.50 1.51
CA LEU A 42 -0.82 -15.31 2.61
C LEU A 42 -1.81 -15.36 3.79
N TYR A 43 -2.28 -14.22 4.29
CA TYR A 43 -3.09 -14.14 5.49
C TYR A 43 -4.17 -13.04 5.51
N LEU A 44 -3.95 -11.85 4.90
CA LEU A 44 -4.89 -10.73 5.04
C LEU A 44 -6.29 -11.09 4.51
N ARG A 45 -6.39 -11.70 3.31
CA ARG A 45 -7.66 -12.12 2.72
C ARG A 45 -8.33 -13.28 3.46
N LYS A 46 -7.60 -14.01 4.30
CA LYS A 46 -8.17 -15.04 5.16
C LYS A 46 -8.80 -14.45 6.41
N ILE A 47 -8.20 -13.36 6.93
CA ILE A 47 -8.62 -12.69 8.17
C ILE A 47 -9.67 -11.61 7.87
N SER A 48 -9.54 -10.87 6.76
CA SER A 48 -10.40 -9.72 6.45
C SER A 48 -11.90 -10.02 6.48
N PRO A 49 -12.43 -11.21 6.06
CA PRO A 49 -13.89 -11.45 6.13
C PRO A 49 -14.45 -11.41 7.55
N TYR A 50 -13.68 -11.80 8.55
CA TYR A 50 -14.12 -11.72 9.95
C TYR A 50 -14.24 -10.27 10.41
N VAL A 51 -13.26 -9.44 10.03
CA VAL A 51 -13.24 -8.00 10.33
C VAL A 51 -14.32 -7.27 9.53
N THR A 52 -14.52 -7.64 8.26
CA THR A 52 -15.58 -7.13 7.40
C THR A 52 -16.97 -7.42 8.00
N ARG A 53 -17.19 -8.66 8.49
CA ARG A 53 -18.43 -9.02 9.16
C ARG A 53 -18.66 -8.18 10.43
N LEU A 54 -17.59 -7.91 11.19
CA LEU A 54 -17.68 -7.02 12.35
C LEU A 54 -17.99 -5.58 11.92
N ALA A 55 -17.34 -5.05 10.89
CA ALA A 55 -17.60 -3.72 10.36
C ALA A 55 -19.07 -3.57 9.89
N LEU A 56 -19.59 -4.57 9.18
CA LEU A 56 -21.01 -4.61 8.76
C LEU A 56 -21.94 -4.65 9.97
N ARG A 57 -21.61 -5.45 10.99
CA ARG A 57 -22.39 -5.52 12.24
C ARG A 57 -22.45 -4.18 12.97
N LEU A 58 -21.36 -3.44 12.96
CA LEU A 58 -21.27 -2.11 13.58
C LEU A 58 -21.83 -0.98 12.70
N GLY A 59 -22.32 -1.31 11.50
CA GLY A 59 -22.89 -0.33 10.57
C GLY A 59 -21.85 0.59 9.91
N PHE A 60 -20.58 0.19 9.87
CA PHE A 60 -19.54 0.98 9.18
C PHE A 60 -19.77 1.01 7.68
N SER A 61 -19.69 2.19 7.10
CA SER A 61 -19.59 2.35 5.65
C SER A 61 -18.15 2.05 5.16
N ALA A 62 -17.98 1.75 3.88
CA ALA A 62 -16.65 1.57 3.28
C ALA A 62 -15.74 2.78 3.55
N ASN A 63 -16.23 4.00 3.31
CA ASN A 63 -15.46 5.22 3.55
C ASN A 63 -15.10 5.43 5.04
N SER A 64 -15.93 4.96 5.97
CA SER A 64 -15.61 5.02 7.41
C SER A 64 -14.49 4.05 7.75
N VAL A 65 -14.47 2.88 7.11
CA VAL A 65 -13.37 1.90 7.26
C VAL A 65 -12.09 2.46 6.65
N THR A 66 -12.14 3.08 5.46
CA THR A 66 -10.99 3.76 4.86
C THR A 66 -10.45 4.89 5.75
N GLY A 67 -11.33 5.69 6.36
CA GLY A 67 -10.93 6.70 7.35
C GLY A 67 -10.21 6.10 8.56
N LEU A 68 -10.73 4.99 9.10
CA LEU A 68 -10.09 4.25 10.19
C LEU A 68 -8.74 3.65 9.75
N MET A 69 -8.66 3.10 8.54
CA MET A 69 -7.44 2.60 7.92
C MET A 69 -6.34 3.68 7.92
N ILE A 70 -6.66 4.86 7.42
CA ILE A 70 -5.72 5.99 7.35
C ILE A 70 -5.27 6.40 8.76
N PHE A 71 -6.21 6.55 9.69
CA PHE A 71 -5.89 6.92 11.07
C PHE A 71 -4.96 5.92 11.74
N VAL A 72 -5.27 4.63 11.64
CA VAL A 72 -4.45 3.55 12.21
C VAL A 72 -3.08 3.49 11.53
N GLY A 73 -3.04 3.66 10.21
CA GLY A 73 -1.79 3.71 9.44
C GLY A 73 -0.88 4.84 9.91
N LEU A 74 -1.42 6.06 10.05
CA LEU A 74 -0.65 7.22 10.54
C LEU A 74 -0.19 7.06 11.98
N LEU A 75 -1.01 6.46 12.85
CA LEU A 75 -0.62 6.13 14.22
C LEU A 75 0.53 5.12 14.23
N GLY A 76 0.47 4.08 13.39
CA GLY A 76 1.56 3.12 13.22
C GLY A 76 2.84 3.79 12.72
N VAL A 77 2.72 4.65 11.72
CA VAL A 77 3.86 5.43 11.21
C VAL A 77 4.47 6.32 12.30
N TRP A 78 3.63 6.99 13.08
CA TRP A 78 4.13 7.77 14.23
C TRP A 78 4.91 6.90 15.22
N CYS A 79 4.42 5.70 15.52
CA CYS A 79 5.15 4.76 16.39
C CYS A 79 6.53 4.39 15.81
N PHE A 80 6.70 4.29 14.49
CA PHE A 80 8.03 4.08 13.90
C PHE A 80 9.02 5.21 14.17
N SER A 81 8.57 6.43 14.39
CA SER A 81 9.46 7.54 14.74
C SER A 81 10.00 7.47 16.17
N LEU A 82 9.35 6.68 17.05
CA LEU A 82 9.72 6.54 18.44
C LEU A 82 10.98 5.68 18.61
N GLN A 83 11.78 6.01 19.62
CA GLN A 83 12.90 5.17 20.02
C GLN A 83 12.45 4.08 21.02
N GLY A 84 13.26 3.02 21.13
CA GLY A 84 12.96 1.92 22.04
C GLY A 84 11.88 0.96 21.53
N PRO A 85 11.32 0.10 22.40
CA PRO A 85 10.42 -0.99 22.02
C PRO A 85 9.04 -0.53 21.54
N LEU A 86 8.60 0.69 21.85
CA LEU A 86 7.33 1.24 21.38
C LEU A 86 7.26 1.34 19.84
N ALA A 87 8.41 1.41 19.16
CA ALA A 87 8.48 1.38 17.72
C ALA A 87 7.87 0.11 17.10
N PHE A 88 7.82 -1.02 17.83
CA PHE A 88 7.12 -2.23 17.35
C PHE A 88 5.61 -2.06 17.20
N LEU A 89 5.00 -1.13 17.92
CA LEU A 89 3.59 -0.77 17.68
C LEU A 89 3.38 -0.23 16.27
N GLY A 90 4.43 0.33 15.65
CA GLY A 90 4.41 0.75 14.26
C GLY A 90 4.15 -0.41 13.29
N ILE A 91 4.72 -1.59 13.56
CA ILE A 91 4.49 -2.79 12.76
C ILE A 91 3.02 -3.19 12.84
N LEU A 92 2.50 -3.29 14.07
CA LEU A 92 1.09 -3.65 14.30
C LEU A 92 0.14 -2.65 13.63
N GLY A 93 0.45 -1.35 13.73
CA GLY A 93 -0.34 -0.29 13.10
C GLY A 93 -0.36 -0.41 11.57
N VAL A 94 0.79 -0.64 10.94
CA VAL A 94 0.88 -0.82 9.48
C VAL A 94 0.24 -2.13 9.03
N GLN A 95 0.37 -3.22 9.79
CA GLN A 95 -0.30 -4.48 9.47
C GLN A 95 -1.82 -4.37 9.58
N LEU A 96 -2.32 -3.64 10.57
CA LEU A 96 -3.75 -3.37 10.73
C LEU A 96 -4.25 -2.41 9.63
N TYR A 97 -3.46 -1.42 9.22
CA TYR A 97 -3.73 -0.58 8.06
C TYR A 97 -3.93 -1.42 6.79
N LEU A 98 -3.02 -2.36 6.48
CA LEU A 98 -3.15 -3.27 5.34
C LEU A 98 -4.36 -4.21 5.43
N LEU A 99 -4.73 -4.62 6.64
CA LEU A 99 -5.93 -5.42 6.85
C LEU A 99 -7.20 -4.61 6.60
N LEU A 100 -7.27 -3.37 7.09
CA LEU A 100 -8.41 -2.47 6.90
C LEU A 100 -8.58 -2.04 5.44
N ASP A 101 -7.51 -1.94 4.66
CA ASP A 101 -7.50 -1.78 3.20
C ASP A 101 -8.24 -2.93 2.49
N CYS A 102 -8.03 -4.17 2.94
CA CYS A 102 -8.83 -5.28 2.44
C CYS A 102 -10.33 -5.14 2.81
N VAL A 103 -10.60 -4.71 4.04
CA VAL A 103 -11.95 -4.65 4.61
C VAL A 103 -12.81 -3.58 3.95
N ASP A 104 -12.28 -2.39 3.66
CA ASP A 104 -13.07 -1.31 3.06
C ASP A 104 -13.58 -1.67 1.66
N GLY A 105 -12.71 -2.29 0.83
CA GLY A 105 -13.09 -2.82 -0.46
C GLY A 105 -14.11 -3.97 -0.36
N GLU A 106 -14.01 -4.82 0.66
CA GLU A 106 -14.98 -5.89 0.91
C GLU A 106 -16.34 -5.32 1.34
N VAL A 107 -16.39 -4.33 2.24
CA VAL A 107 -17.60 -3.63 2.63
C VAL A 107 -18.25 -2.93 1.43
N ALA A 108 -17.44 -2.25 0.60
CA ALA A 108 -17.91 -1.56 -0.60
C ALA A 108 -18.54 -2.54 -1.61
N ARG A 109 -17.91 -3.68 -1.86
CA ARG A 109 -18.42 -4.71 -2.79
C ARG A 109 -19.65 -5.39 -2.25
N PHE A 110 -19.66 -5.78 -0.96
CA PHE A 110 -20.79 -6.43 -0.34
C PHE A 110 -22.05 -5.55 -0.39
N ASN A 111 -21.91 -4.26 -0.04
CA ASN A 111 -23.01 -3.30 -0.03
C ASN A 111 -23.30 -2.68 -1.41
N LYS A 112 -22.50 -2.99 -2.45
CA LYS A 112 -22.56 -2.36 -3.79
C LYS A 112 -22.49 -0.84 -3.73
N THR A 113 -21.61 -0.31 -2.86
CA THR A 113 -21.43 1.13 -2.62
C THR A 113 -20.10 1.67 -3.15
N GLN A 114 -19.49 0.98 -4.11
CA GLN A 114 -18.28 1.45 -4.78
C GLN A 114 -18.53 2.83 -5.41
N SER A 115 -17.61 3.76 -5.19
CA SER A 115 -17.75 5.14 -5.66
C SER A 115 -16.42 5.77 -5.98
N ALA A 116 -16.42 6.77 -6.87
CA ALA A 116 -15.23 7.55 -7.18
C ALA A 116 -14.63 8.23 -5.93
N LYS A 117 -15.49 8.66 -5.00
CA LYS A 117 -15.04 9.23 -3.71
C LYS A 117 -14.29 8.20 -2.85
N GLY A 118 -14.78 6.96 -2.81
CA GLY A 118 -14.12 5.87 -2.08
C GLY A 118 -12.75 5.57 -2.67
N ILE A 119 -12.66 5.41 -3.99
CA ILE A 119 -11.40 5.17 -4.71
C ILE A 119 -10.40 6.31 -4.47
N TYR A 120 -10.87 7.57 -4.48
CA TYR A 120 -10.02 8.72 -4.22
C TYR A 120 -9.46 8.70 -2.79
N LEU A 121 -10.33 8.46 -1.79
CA LEU A 121 -9.95 8.44 -0.38
C LEU A 121 -8.95 7.32 -0.08
N ASP A 122 -9.19 6.13 -0.64
CA ASP A 122 -8.32 4.97 -0.55
C ASP A 122 -6.92 5.29 -1.12
N ARG A 123 -6.83 5.75 -2.36
CA ARG A 123 -5.55 6.15 -2.97
C ARG A 123 -4.83 7.24 -2.17
N TRP A 124 -5.56 8.26 -1.73
CA TRP A 124 -5.00 9.33 -0.88
C TRP A 124 -4.41 8.75 0.41
N GLY A 125 -5.11 7.80 1.05
CA GLY A 125 -4.63 7.10 2.23
C GLY A 125 -3.31 6.37 1.99
N HIS A 126 -3.20 5.66 0.88
CA HIS A 126 -1.96 4.99 0.49
C HIS A 126 -0.79 5.97 0.28
N TYR A 127 -1.03 7.11 -0.37
CA TYR A 127 0.00 8.14 -0.53
C TYR A 127 0.48 8.66 0.82
N VAL A 128 -0.45 9.04 1.68
CA VAL A 128 -0.12 9.67 2.96
C VAL A 128 0.57 8.68 3.90
N VAL A 129 0.02 7.49 4.09
CA VAL A 129 0.54 6.51 5.06
C VAL A 129 1.89 5.95 4.61
N GLU A 130 1.97 5.44 3.38
CA GLU A 130 3.18 4.74 2.93
C GLU A 130 4.39 5.67 2.78
N VAL A 131 4.17 6.88 2.28
CA VAL A 131 5.23 7.88 2.15
C VAL A 131 5.73 8.35 3.52
N SER A 132 4.83 8.47 4.47
CA SER A 132 5.18 8.89 5.84
C SER A 132 6.06 7.88 6.59
N ILE A 133 6.10 6.61 6.18
CA ILE A 133 7.01 5.60 6.77
C ILE A 133 8.47 6.06 6.63
N PHE A 134 8.86 6.56 5.47
CA PHE A 134 10.24 7.02 5.22
C PHE A 134 10.60 8.25 6.05
N VAL A 135 9.65 9.18 6.22
CA VAL A 135 9.83 10.34 7.10
C VAL A 135 10.00 9.89 8.56
N ALA A 136 9.16 8.97 9.02
CA ALA A 136 9.21 8.47 10.39
C ALA A 136 10.54 7.75 10.70
N LEU A 137 11.05 6.94 9.77
CA LEU A 137 12.35 6.28 9.91
C LEU A 137 13.49 7.29 9.91
N GLY A 138 13.41 8.36 9.11
CA GLY A 138 14.36 9.47 9.14
C GLY A 138 14.38 10.18 10.49
N ILE A 139 13.19 10.47 11.05
CA ILE A 139 13.03 11.07 12.39
C ILE A 139 13.58 10.13 13.46
N ARG A 140 13.27 8.82 13.38
CA ARG A 140 13.83 7.83 14.31
C ARG A 140 15.37 7.80 14.30
N ALA A 141 15.96 7.86 13.11
CA ALA A 141 17.42 7.86 12.94
C ALA A 141 18.08 9.17 13.39
N TRP A 142 17.28 10.22 13.64
CA TRP A 142 17.76 11.50 14.08
C TRP A 142 18.23 11.43 15.55
N ASN A 143 19.38 12.04 15.79
CA ASN A 143 19.83 12.48 17.10
C ASN A 143 20.27 13.95 16.96
N GLN A 144 20.50 14.63 18.08
CA GLN A 144 20.79 16.10 18.11
C GLN A 144 21.93 16.51 17.16
N GLU A 145 22.83 15.59 16.83
CA GLU A 145 24.00 15.86 15.96
C GLU A 145 23.82 15.44 14.49
N GLN A 146 22.73 14.71 14.14
CA GLN A 146 22.63 14.07 12.84
C GLN A 146 21.30 14.35 12.12
N LEU A 147 20.94 15.63 12.01
CA LEU A 147 19.76 16.08 11.24
C LEU A 147 19.72 15.54 9.80
N LYS A 148 20.86 15.17 9.25
CA LYS A 148 20.97 14.60 7.89
C LYS A 148 20.00 13.43 7.65
N TYR A 149 19.74 12.58 8.64
CA TYR A 149 18.85 11.43 8.45
C TYR A 149 17.39 11.84 8.27
N VAL A 150 16.94 12.93 8.88
CA VAL A 150 15.61 13.51 8.62
C VAL A 150 15.52 13.97 7.16
N VAL A 151 16.56 14.67 6.68
CA VAL A 151 16.63 15.13 5.28
C VAL A 151 16.62 13.94 4.32
N LEU A 152 17.39 12.88 4.61
CA LEU A 152 17.41 11.66 3.78
C LEU A 152 16.05 10.96 3.78
N GLY A 153 15.37 10.90 4.92
CA GLY A 153 14.00 10.37 5.02
C GLY A 153 13.00 11.17 4.18
N LEU A 154 13.09 12.51 4.20
CA LEU A 154 12.26 13.40 3.37
C LEU A 154 12.54 13.23 1.88
N ILE A 155 13.80 13.14 1.47
CA ILE A 155 14.16 12.87 0.07
C ILE A 155 13.62 11.50 -0.36
N THR A 156 13.76 10.49 0.47
CA THR A 156 13.23 9.14 0.21
C THR A 156 11.71 9.16 0.05
N ALA A 157 11.00 9.90 0.91
CA ALA A 157 9.57 10.11 0.84
C ALA A 157 9.14 10.80 -0.46
N LEU A 158 9.88 11.81 -0.91
CA LEU A 158 9.65 12.48 -2.19
C LEU A 158 9.82 11.51 -3.37
N LEU A 159 10.90 10.73 -3.39
CA LEU A 159 11.13 9.73 -4.45
C LEU A 159 10.03 8.66 -4.48
N ALA A 160 9.60 8.18 -3.31
CA ALA A 160 8.48 7.24 -3.20
C ALA A 160 7.17 7.84 -3.72
N SER A 161 6.91 9.13 -3.42
CA SER A 161 5.73 9.85 -3.92
C SER A 161 5.75 9.94 -5.45
N VAL A 162 6.89 10.34 -6.03
CA VAL A 162 7.04 10.45 -7.49
C VAL A 162 6.85 9.09 -8.16
N ALA A 163 7.45 8.02 -7.64
CA ALA A 163 7.30 6.67 -8.19
C ALA A 163 5.84 6.19 -8.19
N LYS A 164 5.04 6.56 -7.17
CA LYS A 164 3.60 6.29 -7.13
C LYS A 164 2.83 7.13 -8.16
N VAL A 165 3.14 8.43 -8.23
CA VAL A 165 2.53 9.36 -9.19
C VAL A 165 2.78 8.91 -10.62
N GLU A 166 3.97 8.41 -10.96
CA GLU A 166 4.27 7.89 -12.31
C GLU A 166 3.26 6.81 -12.75
N THR A 167 2.83 5.94 -11.85
CA THR A 167 1.82 4.92 -12.14
C THR A 167 0.45 5.54 -12.39
N ASP A 168 0.02 6.47 -11.54
CA ASP A 168 -1.28 7.14 -11.68
C ASP A 168 -1.32 8.06 -12.91
N LEU A 169 -0.18 8.65 -13.30
CA LEU A 169 -0.07 9.46 -14.51
C LEU A 169 -0.26 8.65 -15.80
N VAL A 170 0.10 7.37 -15.83
CA VAL A 170 -0.19 6.50 -16.97
C VAL A 170 -1.70 6.41 -17.18
N ASP A 171 -2.48 6.11 -16.13
CA ASP A 171 -3.93 6.04 -16.23
C ASP A 171 -4.53 7.38 -16.66
N SER A 172 -4.05 8.49 -16.10
CA SER A 172 -4.49 9.85 -16.47
C SER A 172 -4.17 10.18 -17.93
N ALA A 173 -2.94 9.93 -18.37
CA ALA A 173 -2.53 10.20 -19.76
C ALA A 173 -3.36 9.38 -20.76
N ARG A 174 -3.62 8.11 -20.47
CA ARG A 174 -4.46 7.24 -21.32
C ARG A 174 -5.90 7.75 -21.42
N LEU A 175 -6.50 8.14 -20.29
CA LEU A 175 -7.86 8.69 -20.26
C LEU A 175 -7.96 9.97 -21.11
N HIS A 176 -7.01 10.90 -20.98
CA HIS A 176 -6.99 12.13 -21.77
C HIS A 176 -6.73 11.88 -23.27
N SER A 177 -6.07 10.78 -23.61
CA SER A 177 -5.80 10.37 -24.99
C SER A 177 -6.87 9.42 -25.57
N ASN A 178 -7.98 9.19 -24.88
CA ASN A 178 -9.05 8.26 -25.25
C ASN A 178 -8.57 6.81 -25.49
N LEU A 179 -7.49 6.38 -24.83
CA LEU A 179 -6.93 5.04 -24.98
C LEU A 179 -7.57 3.99 -24.06
N GLY A 180 -8.54 4.39 -23.22
CA GLY A 180 -9.17 3.51 -22.25
C GLY A 180 -8.25 3.07 -21.11
N LYS A 181 -8.79 2.34 -20.15
CA LYS A 181 -8.02 1.81 -19.00
C LYS A 181 -7.07 0.70 -19.47
N MET A 182 -5.89 0.65 -18.90
CA MET A 182 -4.90 -0.38 -19.21
C MET A 182 -5.32 -1.73 -18.59
N PRO A 183 -5.26 -2.84 -19.36
CA PRO A 183 -5.49 -4.16 -18.77
C PRO A 183 -4.34 -4.53 -17.83
N ASP A 184 -4.65 -5.23 -16.74
CA ASP A 184 -3.67 -5.66 -15.71
C ASP A 184 -2.53 -6.53 -16.29
N SER A 185 -2.79 -7.22 -17.42
CA SER A 185 -1.78 -8.02 -18.14
C SER A 185 -0.72 -7.18 -18.88
N ALA A 186 -1.03 -5.96 -19.25
CA ALA A 186 -0.13 -5.07 -20.00
C ALA A 186 0.95 -4.39 -19.11
N THR A 187 0.91 -4.61 -17.80
CA THR A 187 1.96 -4.14 -16.87
C THR A 187 3.24 -4.99 -16.98
N ALA A 188 3.25 -6.06 -17.79
CA ALA A 188 4.45 -6.84 -18.04
C ALA A 188 5.44 -6.05 -18.90
N MET A 189 6.68 -5.86 -18.40
CA MET A 189 7.77 -5.18 -19.10
C MET A 189 8.06 -5.85 -20.45
N ASN A 190 8.34 -5.01 -21.48
CA ASN A 190 8.71 -5.49 -22.82
C ASN A 190 9.94 -6.42 -22.75
N PRO A 191 9.86 -7.67 -23.28
CA PRO A 191 10.86 -8.70 -23.03
C PRO A 191 12.25 -8.44 -23.65
N LYS A 192 12.34 -7.58 -24.68
CA LYS A 192 13.56 -7.45 -25.49
C LYS A 192 14.61 -6.46 -24.96
N ALA A 193 14.20 -5.39 -24.27
CA ALA A 193 15.13 -4.32 -23.87
C ALA A 193 15.85 -4.57 -22.53
N LEU A 194 15.31 -5.39 -21.65
CA LEU A 194 15.82 -5.60 -20.28
C LEU A 194 15.86 -7.08 -19.85
N ALA A 195 16.10 -8.01 -20.76
CA ALA A 195 16.04 -9.45 -20.46
C ALA A 195 16.99 -9.87 -19.30
N SER A 196 18.18 -9.29 -19.21
CA SER A 196 19.14 -9.58 -18.13
C SER A 196 18.73 -8.94 -16.79
N ALA A 197 18.27 -7.68 -16.82
CA ALA A 197 17.75 -7.00 -15.63
C ALA A 197 16.45 -7.66 -15.12
N ARG A 198 15.59 -8.15 -16.03
CA ARG A 198 14.34 -8.83 -15.70
C ARG A 198 14.53 -10.06 -14.80
N ASN A 199 15.61 -10.83 -14.99
CA ASN A 199 15.87 -11.99 -14.13
C ASN A 199 16.17 -11.56 -12.70
N ILE A 200 16.92 -10.49 -12.49
CA ILE A 200 17.20 -9.94 -11.16
C ILE A 200 15.92 -9.37 -10.53
N PHE A 201 15.14 -8.59 -11.29
CA PHE A 201 13.87 -8.01 -10.81
C PHE A 201 12.76 -9.05 -10.58
N ARG A 202 12.82 -10.21 -11.25
CA ARG A 202 11.87 -11.32 -11.04
C ARG A 202 12.11 -12.03 -9.71
N TYR A 203 13.35 -12.17 -9.31
CA TYR A 203 13.71 -12.81 -8.03
C TYR A 203 13.72 -11.81 -6.86
N PHE A 204 14.00 -10.54 -7.14
CA PHE A 204 14.00 -9.46 -6.14
C PHE A 204 13.13 -8.30 -6.64
N PRO A 205 11.86 -8.24 -6.24
CA PRO A 205 10.98 -7.14 -6.62
C PRO A 205 11.32 -5.89 -5.80
N PHE A 206 12.48 -5.28 -6.04
CA PHE A 206 12.95 -4.07 -5.35
C PHE A 206 11.94 -2.92 -5.39
N HIS A 207 11.11 -2.83 -6.46
CA HIS A 207 10.04 -1.85 -6.54
C HIS A 207 9.00 -2.00 -5.42
N ARG A 208 8.85 -3.21 -4.86
CA ARG A 208 7.93 -3.45 -3.73
C ARG A 208 8.48 -2.96 -2.39
N LEU A 209 9.78 -2.72 -2.25
CA LEU A 209 10.36 -2.18 -1.02
C LEU A 209 9.76 -0.82 -0.63
N ALA A 210 9.19 -0.08 -1.58
CA ALA A 210 8.49 1.18 -1.33
C ALA A 210 7.04 1.01 -0.83
N HIS A 211 6.49 -0.22 -0.85
CA HIS A 211 5.15 -0.47 -0.34
C HIS A 211 5.16 -0.70 1.18
N ALA A 212 4.05 -0.35 1.84
CA ALA A 212 3.91 -0.44 3.29
C ALA A 212 4.29 -1.79 3.88
N ALA A 213 3.95 -2.88 3.18
CA ALA A 213 4.20 -4.24 3.62
C ALA A 213 5.70 -4.53 3.79
N GLU A 214 6.47 -4.39 2.72
CA GLU A 214 7.91 -4.63 2.74
C GLU A 214 8.66 -3.60 3.57
N ALA A 215 8.25 -2.32 3.49
CA ALA A 215 8.83 -1.26 4.29
C ALA A 215 8.65 -1.51 5.80
N SER A 216 7.47 -2.00 6.22
CA SER A 216 7.22 -2.32 7.64
C SER A 216 8.06 -3.51 8.13
N ILE A 217 8.27 -4.54 7.30
CA ILE A 217 9.14 -5.67 7.65
C ILE A 217 10.60 -5.21 7.76
N ALA A 218 11.08 -4.44 6.77
CA ALA A 218 12.44 -3.93 6.77
C ALA A 218 12.68 -3.01 7.99
N ALA A 219 11.71 -2.14 8.32
CA ALA A 219 11.74 -1.35 9.54
C ALA A 219 11.78 -2.22 10.79
N SER A 220 11.01 -3.32 10.84
CA SER A 220 11.00 -4.25 11.96
C SER A 220 12.36 -4.89 12.22
N ILE A 221 13.02 -5.34 11.15
CA ILE A 221 14.36 -5.92 11.23
C ILE A 221 15.35 -4.87 11.74
N ALA A 222 15.29 -3.64 11.21
CA ALA A 222 16.15 -2.55 11.62
C ALA A 222 15.95 -2.18 13.11
N ILE A 223 14.69 -2.08 13.55
CA ILE A 223 14.32 -1.78 14.93
C ILE A 223 14.79 -2.90 15.87
N THR A 224 14.63 -4.16 15.48
CA THR A 224 15.11 -5.30 16.26
C THR A 224 16.62 -5.22 16.44
N PHE A 225 17.36 -4.94 15.37
CA PHE A 225 18.80 -4.76 15.41
C PHE A 225 19.19 -3.61 16.36
N ASP A 226 18.54 -2.46 16.23
CA ASP A 226 18.80 -1.29 17.09
C ASP A 226 18.59 -1.59 18.57
N LEU A 227 17.56 -2.40 18.92
CA LEU A 227 17.29 -2.77 20.30
C LEU A 227 18.32 -3.76 20.86
N ILE A 228 18.75 -4.74 20.05
CA ILE A 228 19.76 -5.73 20.46
C ILE A 228 21.10 -5.04 20.76
N TYR A 229 21.49 -4.10 19.89
CA TYR A 229 22.80 -3.42 20.01
C TYR A 229 22.74 -2.07 20.73
N SER A 230 21.55 -1.66 21.22
CA SER A 230 21.32 -0.39 21.93
C SER A 230 21.84 0.83 21.17
N ASN A 231 21.61 0.86 19.86
CA ASN A 231 22.03 1.94 18.95
C ASN A 231 20.97 2.18 17.86
N LEU A 232 21.24 3.05 16.89
CA LEU A 232 20.35 3.35 15.74
C LEU A 232 20.98 2.98 14.40
N VAL A 233 21.94 2.07 14.39
CA VAL A 233 22.68 1.70 13.18
C VAL A 233 21.75 0.99 12.18
N GLY A 234 20.88 0.09 12.65
CA GLY A 234 19.90 -0.60 11.83
C GLY A 234 18.95 0.37 11.12
N THR A 235 18.38 1.32 11.87
CA THR A 235 17.51 2.36 11.28
C THR A 235 18.29 3.26 10.30
N LYS A 236 19.51 3.64 10.59
CA LYS A 236 20.36 4.44 9.67
C LYS A 236 20.65 3.70 8.38
N ILE A 237 20.98 2.42 8.47
CA ILE A 237 21.22 1.56 7.31
C ILE A 237 19.97 1.47 6.44
N ILE A 238 18.79 1.21 7.03
CA ILE A 238 17.57 1.05 6.24
C ILE A 238 17.13 2.35 5.56
N VAL A 239 17.29 3.51 6.21
CA VAL A 239 17.05 4.82 5.58
C VAL A 239 17.94 5.03 4.35
N MET A 240 19.23 4.72 4.46
CA MET A 240 20.16 4.79 3.33
C MET A 240 19.80 3.78 2.24
N THR A 241 19.42 2.58 2.61
CA THR A 241 19.01 1.53 1.66
C THR A 241 17.79 1.96 0.86
N PHE A 242 16.75 2.48 1.52
CA PHE A 242 15.56 2.98 0.83
C PHE A 242 15.88 4.15 -0.10
N LEU A 243 16.72 5.08 0.34
CA LEU A 243 17.15 6.20 -0.51
C LEU A 243 17.84 5.70 -1.78
N ILE A 244 18.84 4.82 -1.66
CA ILE A 244 19.57 4.28 -2.80
C ILE A 244 18.62 3.52 -3.74
N VAL A 245 17.80 2.63 -3.20
CA VAL A 245 16.88 1.80 -3.98
C VAL A 245 15.89 2.67 -4.74
N LEU A 246 15.25 3.65 -4.08
CA LEU A 246 14.26 4.52 -4.73
C LEU A 246 14.90 5.51 -5.73
N SER A 247 16.13 5.98 -5.47
CA SER A 247 16.88 6.78 -6.43
C SER A 247 17.20 6.05 -7.75
N LEU A 248 17.26 4.70 -7.69
CA LEU A 248 17.45 3.87 -8.88
C LEU A 248 16.10 3.48 -9.51
N ILE A 249 15.12 3.10 -8.68
CA ILE A 249 13.83 2.59 -9.17
C ILE A 249 13.04 3.68 -9.88
N MET A 250 12.96 4.89 -9.33
CA MET A 250 12.14 5.95 -9.90
C MET A 250 12.53 6.28 -11.35
N PRO A 251 13.80 6.61 -11.69
CA PRO A 251 14.15 6.89 -13.08
C PRO A 251 14.04 5.66 -13.99
N LEU A 252 14.31 4.45 -13.49
CA LEU A 252 14.12 3.22 -14.26
C LEU A 252 12.64 2.95 -14.56
N HIS A 253 11.75 3.25 -13.62
CA HIS A 253 10.31 3.13 -13.83
C HIS A 253 9.82 4.13 -14.89
N LEU A 254 10.26 5.39 -14.80
CA LEU A 254 9.95 6.40 -15.82
C LEU A 254 10.39 5.95 -17.21
N VAL A 255 11.65 5.50 -17.36
CA VAL A 255 12.16 4.96 -18.64
C VAL A 255 11.31 3.77 -19.09
N SER A 256 10.95 2.87 -18.20
CA SER A 256 10.10 1.71 -18.50
C SER A 256 8.72 2.13 -19.01
N VAL A 257 8.09 3.16 -18.42
CA VAL A 257 6.81 3.71 -18.88
C VAL A 257 6.95 4.29 -20.28
N LEU A 258 7.95 5.15 -20.49
CA LEU A 258 8.15 5.85 -21.78
C LEU A 258 8.53 4.92 -22.94
N THR A 259 9.19 3.81 -22.67
CA THR A 259 9.65 2.84 -23.69
C THR A 259 8.70 1.65 -23.89
N SER A 260 7.66 1.53 -23.07
CA SER A 260 6.67 0.46 -23.18
C SER A 260 5.45 0.86 -24.01
N SER A 261 4.61 -0.13 -24.36
CA SER A 261 3.32 0.11 -25.03
C SER A 261 2.24 0.69 -24.09
N ARG A 262 2.58 1.02 -22.84
CA ARG A 262 1.60 1.54 -21.87
C ARG A 262 0.93 2.83 -22.30
N LEU A 263 1.63 3.68 -23.05
CA LEU A 263 1.12 4.97 -23.54
C LEU A 263 0.68 4.94 -25.02
N THR A 264 0.53 3.75 -25.61
CA THR A 264 0.09 3.57 -27.00
C THR A 264 -1.25 2.86 -27.10
N ALA A 265 -1.90 2.93 -28.27
CA ALA A 265 -3.17 2.24 -28.53
C ALA A 265 -3.05 0.70 -28.42
N GLU A 266 -1.89 0.15 -28.78
CA GLU A 266 -1.62 -1.30 -28.73
C GLU A 266 -1.61 -1.85 -27.30
N GLY A 267 -1.30 -1.03 -26.29
CA GLY A 267 -1.35 -1.43 -24.88
C GLY A 267 -2.76 -1.63 -24.33
N GLY A 268 -3.80 -1.31 -25.07
CA GLY A 268 -5.21 -1.42 -24.67
C GLY A 268 -6.01 -2.46 -25.45
N ALA A 269 -5.42 -3.16 -26.42
CA ALA A 269 -6.11 -4.23 -27.15
C ALA A 269 -6.20 -5.50 -26.28
N PRO A 270 -7.37 -6.19 -26.25
CA PRO A 270 -7.57 -7.42 -25.50
C PRO A 270 -6.70 -8.57 -26.00
#